data_70e5ace12d61b0ee150a9ebdf1fe5a2a
#
_entry.id   70e5ace12d61b0ee150a9ebdf1fe5a2a
#
_cell.length_a   1.000
_cell.length_b   1.000
_cell.length_c   1.000
_cell.angle_alpha   90.00
_cell.angle_beta   90.00
_cell.angle_gamma   90.00
#
_symmetry.space_group_name_H-M   'P 1'
#
loop_
_entity.id
_entity.type
_entity.pdbx_description
1 polymer ?
#
loop_
_entity_poly.entity_id
_entity_poly.type
_entity_poly.pdbx_seq_one_letter_code
_entity_poly.pdbx_strand_id
1 'polypeptide(L)'
;YFLSFKYLLFEKTIINKTLLLEKNISKAKVLVCDDSMMVRNKMKKLLTAYGFTQIFEASDGAQAVEKFADIVPDVTFMDIVMPELSGVEALKLIKTNSPDAVVIMATSVGTVGNLSEAIKLGANDFLQKPVDEEQLYKLLDNYFKKEA
;
A
#
# COMPACT_ATOMS: atom_id res chain seq x y z
N TYR A 1 20.00 22.60 -12.23
CA TYR A 1 18.68 22.99 -11.83
C TYR A 1 17.62 21.91 -12.07
N PHE A 2 17.15 21.68 -13.29
CA PHE A 2 16.17 20.63 -13.57
C PHE A 2 16.72 19.22 -13.26
N LEU A 3 17.96 18.96 -13.66
CA LEU A 3 18.64 17.69 -13.38
C LEU A 3 18.88 17.51 -11.87
N SER A 4 19.24 18.57 -11.16
CA SER A 4 19.42 18.55 -9.70
C SER A 4 18.11 18.22 -8.99
N PHE A 5 16.98 18.78 -9.45
CA PHE A 5 15.66 18.51 -8.89
C PHE A 5 15.27 17.05 -9.09
N LYS A 6 15.46 16.50 -10.30
CA LYS A 6 15.21 15.08 -10.59
C LYS A 6 16.08 14.16 -9.76
N TYR A 7 17.35 14.51 -9.60
CA TYR A 7 18.29 13.76 -8.79
C TYR A 7 17.87 13.73 -7.33
N LEU A 8 17.46 14.88 -6.76
CA LEU A 8 16.99 14.97 -5.38
C LEU A 8 15.72 14.13 -5.17
N LEU A 9 14.76 14.14 -6.12
CA LEU A 9 13.57 13.31 -6.05
C LEU A 9 13.91 11.83 -6.09
N PHE A 10 14.84 11.45 -6.97
CA PHE A 10 15.30 10.07 -7.10
C PHE A 10 15.98 9.60 -5.81
N GLU A 11 16.89 10.40 -5.26
CA GLU A 11 17.55 10.10 -3.98
C GLU A 11 16.55 9.96 -2.84
N LYS A 12 15.58 10.88 -2.74
CA LYS A 12 14.54 10.82 -1.71
C LYS A 12 13.74 9.53 -1.81
N THR A 13 13.37 9.11 -3.01
CA THR A 13 12.64 7.87 -3.24
C THR A 13 13.46 6.66 -2.79
N ILE A 14 14.75 6.63 -3.14
CA ILE A 14 15.66 5.55 -2.72
C ILE A 14 15.83 5.54 -1.21
N ILE A 15 16.03 6.70 -0.59
CA ILE A 15 16.20 6.82 0.87
C ILE A 15 14.95 6.30 1.60
N ASN A 16 13.76 6.70 1.16
CA ASN A 16 12.51 6.26 1.77
C ASN A 16 12.34 4.74 1.67
N LYS A 17 12.67 4.16 0.51
CA LYS A 17 12.63 2.71 0.32
C LYS A 17 13.66 1.99 1.20
N THR A 18 14.87 2.54 1.29
CA THR A 18 15.93 1.98 2.14
C THR A 18 15.54 2.02 3.61
N LEU A 19 14.97 3.12 4.09
CA LEU A 19 14.50 3.25 5.47
C LEU A 19 13.41 2.22 5.79
N LEU A 20 12.51 1.96 4.84
CA LEU A 20 11.47 0.96 5.01
C LEU A 20 12.07 -0.44 5.08
N LEU A 21 13.06 -0.75 4.23
CA LEU A 21 13.78 -2.03 4.23
C LEU A 21 14.54 -2.29 5.53
N GLU A 22 15.02 -1.26 6.20
CA GLU A 22 15.73 -1.37 7.47
C GLU A 22 14.79 -1.58 8.66
N LYS A 23 13.51 -1.25 8.51
CA LYS A 23 12.55 -1.37 9.58
C LYS A 23 12.27 -2.83 9.91
N ASN A 24 12.31 -3.17 11.20
CA ASN A 24 11.93 -4.51 11.66
C ASN A 24 10.46 -4.74 11.33
N ILE A 25 10.17 -5.82 10.60
CA ILE A 25 8.84 -6.15 10.12
C ILE A 25 7.83 -6.31 11.25
N SER A 26 8.26 -6.78 12.43
CA SER A 26 7.38 -6.92 13.60
C SER A 26 6.92 -5.58 14.16
N LYS A 27 7.61 -4.49 13.84
CA LYS A 27 7.25 -3.12 14.25
C LYS A 27 6.52 -2.35 13.16
N ALA A 28 6.48 -2.90 11.95
CA ALA A 28 5.82 -2.26 10.82
C ALA A 28 4.30 -2.33 10.95
N LYS A 29 3.63 -1.26 10.58
CA LYS A 29 2.17 -1.17 10.57
C LYS A 29 1.66 -1.33 9.14
N VAL A 30 0.67 -2.20 8.97
CA VAL A 30 0.02 -2.45 7.68
C VAL A 30 -1.45 -2.08 7.79
N LEU A 31 -1.95 -1.35 6.80
CA LEU A 31 -3.37 -1.08 6.66
C LEU A 31 -3.91 -1.84 5.45
N VAL A 32 -4.96 -2.61 5.64
CA VAL A 32 -5.64 -3.38 4.58
C VAL A 32 -7.02 -2.79 4.35
N CYS A 33 -7.25 -2.26 3.15
CA CYS A 33 -8.49 -1.59 2.78
C CYS A 33 -9.19 -2.38 1.67
N ASP A 34 -10.31 -2.98 2.00
CA ASP A 34 -11.15 -3.75 1.08
C ASP A 34 -12.55 -3.85 1.69
N ASP A 35 -13.59 -3.74 0.89
CA ASP A 35 -14.97 -3.86 1.39
C ASP A 35 -15.37 -5.29 1.70
N SER A 36 -14.63 -6.28 1.19
CA SER A 36 -14.87 -7.69 1.46
C SER A 36 -14.14 -8.17 2.72
N MET A 37 -14.89 -8.57 3.72
CA MET A 37 -14.32 -9.16 4.94
C MET A 37 -13.50 -10.42 4.62
N MET A 38 -13.95 -11.23 3.65
CA MET A 38 -13.22 -12.44 3.25
C MET A 38 -11.84 -12.10 2.68
N VAL A 39 -11.77 -11.07 1.85
CA VAL A 39 -10.50 -10.60 1.28
C VAL A 39 -9.60 -10.07 2.38
N ARG A 40 -10.13 -9.23 3.28
CA ARG A 40 -9.33 -8.72 4.41
C ARG A 40 -8.80 -9.85 5.29
N ASN A 41 -9.63 -10.85 5.59
CA ASN A 41 -9.21 -11.99 6.41
C ASN A 41 -8.10 -12.80 5.74
N LYS A 42 -8.21 -13.04 4.43
CA LYS A 42 -7.16 -13.71 3.67
C LYS A 42 -5.85 -12.93 3.72
N MET A 43 -5.93 -11.63 3.48
CA MET A 43 -4.76 -10.74 3.54
C MET A 43 -4.12 -10.77 4.93
N LYS A 44 -4.91 -10.68 5.98
CA LYS A 44 -4.39 -10.74 7.35
C LYS A 44 -3.64 -12.03 7.64
N LYS A 45 -4.17 -13.15 7.17
CA LYS A 45 -3.49 -14.45 7.34
C LYS A 45 -2.14 -14.48 6.63
N LEU A 46 -2.12 -14.03 5.39
CA LEU A 46 -0.89 -13.99 4.59
C LEU A 46 0.14 -13.03 5.19
N LEU A 47 -0.29 -11.86 5.62
CA LEU A 47 0.59 -10.85 6.20
C LEU A 47 1.12 -11.29 7.57
N THR A 48 0.30 -11.93 8.38
CA THR A 48 0.71 -12.50 9.67
C THR A 48 1.76 -13.60 9.45
N ALA A 49 1.53 -14.48 8.49
CA ALA A 49 2.49 -15.53 8.16
C ALA A 49 3.81 -14.97 7.62
N TYR A 50 3.77 -13.82 6.95
CA TYR A 50 4.96 -13.14 6.47
C TYR A 50 5.80 -12.54 7.61
N GLY A 51 5.16 -12.15 8.72
CA GLY A 51 5.85 -11.60 9.89
C GLY A 51 5.27 -10.33 10.48
N PHE A 52 4.22 -9.78 9.88
CA PHE A 52 3.58 -8.58 10.42
C PHE A 52 2.77 -8.92 11.68
N THR A 53 2.87 -8.05 12.68
CA THR A 53 2.10 -8.18 13.93
C THR A 53 1.11 -7.04 14.13
N GLN A 54 1.26 -5.93 13.41
CA GLN A 54 0.39 -4.76 13.52
C GLN A 54 -0.36 -4.55 12.22
N ILE A 55 -1.52 -5.19 12.10
CA ILE A 55 -2.35 -5.17 10.90
C ILE A 55 -3.69 -4.51 11.24
N PHE A 56 -4.02 -3.46 10.49
CA PHE A 56 -5.24 -2.67 10.66
C PHE A 56 -6.11 -2.80 9.42
N GLU A 57 -7.40 -2.56 9.56
CA GLU A 57 -8.39 -2.75 8.48
C GLU A 57 -9.22 -1.51 8.26
N ALA A 58 -9.64 -1.33 7.02
CA ALA A 58 -10.68 -0.38 6.62
C ALA A 58 -11.59 -1.06 5.59
N SER A 59 -12.88 -0.81 5.68
CA SER A 59 -13.89 -1.45 4.81
C SER A 59 -14.43 -0.55 3.70
N ASP A 60 -14.04 0.72 3.67
CA ASP A 60 -14.37 1.65 2.60
C ASP A 60 -13.29 2.73 2.48
N GLY A 61 -13.40 3.56 1.44
CA GLY A 61 -12.39 4.58 1.17
C GLY A 61 -12.32 5.67 2.23
N ALA A 62 -13.44 6.06 2.82
CA ALA A 62 -13.48 7.07 3.87
C ALA A 62 -12.79 6.56 5.14
N GLN A 63 -13.08 5.32 5.54
CA GLN A 63 -12.37 4.68 6.65
C GLN A 63 -10.88 4.53 6.38
N ALA A 64 -10.51 4.25 5.13
CA ALA A 64 -9.11 4.11 4.75
C ALA A 64 -8.34 5.41 4.98
N VAL A 65 -8.90 6.54 4.56
CA VAL A 65 -8.29 7.87 4.75
C VAL A 65 -8.18 8.20 6.23
N GLU A 66 -9.23 7.98 6.99
CA GLU A 66 -9.27 8.25 8.43
C GLU A 66 -8.25 7.38 9.19
N LYS A 67 -8.26 6.09 8.93
CA LYS A 67 -7.32 5.15 9.56
C LYS A 67 -5.88 5.46 9.20
N PHE A 68 -5.62 5.81 7.95
CA PHE A 68 -4.28 6.20 7.53
C PHE A 68 -3.77 7.39 8.35
N ALA A 69 -4.60 8.40 8.55
CA ALA A 69 -4.22 9.58 9.34
C ALA A 69 -3.93 9.23 10.80
N ASP A 70 -4.71 8.30 11.38
CA ASP A 70 -4.59 7.90 12.79
C ASP A 70 -3.34 7.06 13.04
N ILE A 71 -3.08 6.06 12.22
CA ILE A 71 -2.02 5.08 12.49
C ILE A 71 -0.74 5.33 11.71
N VAL A 72 -0.80 6.10 10.65
CA VAL A 72 0.33 6.35 9.74
C VAL A 72 1.06 5.04 9.40
N PRO A 73 0.42 4.15 8.62
CA PRO A 73 0.98 2.83 8.34
C PRO A 73 2.24 2.92 7.48
N ASP A 74 3.08 1.92 7.59
CA ASP A 74 4.28 1.80 6.76
C ASP A 74 3.94 1.34 5.35
N VAL A 75 2.90 0.53 5.20
CA VAL A 75 2.37 0.10 3.90
C VAL A 75 0.86 -0.01 3.97
N THR A 76 0.19 0.39 2.89
CA THR A 76 -1.26 0.31 2.75
C THR A 76 -1.59 -0.51 1.50
N PHE A 77 -2.43 -1.53 1.67
CA PHE A 77 -3.04 -2.26 0.57
C PHE A 77 -4.44 -1.70 0.35
N MET A 78 -4.71 -1.22 -0.85
CA MET A 78 -5.94 -0.49 -1.18
C MET A 78 -6.66 -1.14 -2.35
N ASP A 79 -7.87 -1.65 -2.12
CA ASP A 79 -8.73 -2.09 -3.21
C ASP A 79 -9.14 -0.88 -4.05
N ILE A 80 -9.16 -1.04 -5.36
CA ILE A 80 -9.54 0.05 -6.28
C ILE A 80 -11.01 0.40 -6.14
N VAL A 81 -11.89 -0.61 -6.07
CA VAL A 81 -13.33 -0.40 -6.04
C VAL A 81 -13.87 -0.65 -4.64
N MET A 82 -14.31 0.41 -3.98
CA MET A 82 -14.95 0.37 -2.67
C MET A 82 -16.15 1.29 -2.64
N PRO A 83 -17.17 1.01 -1.78
CA PRO A 83 -18.34 1.88 -1.68
C PRO A 83 -17.99 3.25 -1.11
N GLU A 84 -18.81 4.24 -1.40
CA GLU A 84 -18.75 5.64 -0.98
C GLU A 84 -17.56 6.39 -1.57
N LEU A 85 -16.36 6.14 -1.09
CA LEU A 85 -15.12 6.70 -1.61
C LEU A 85 -14.30 5.56 -2.21
N SER A 86 -13.98 5.63 -3.50
CA SER A 86 -13.20 4.59 -4.18
C SER A 86 -11.76 4.55 -3.67
N GLY A 87 -11.07 3.43 -3.94
CA GLY A 87 -9.67 3.31 -3.60
C GLY A 87 -8.78 4.32 -4.31
N VAL A 88 -9.12 4.71 -5.54
CA VAL A 88 -8.39 5.74 -6.29
C VAL A 88 -8.55 7.11 -5.65
N GLU A 89 -9.76 7.45 -5.23
CA GLU A 89 -10.03 8.71 -4.52
C GLU A 89 -9.33 8.73 -3.16
N ALA A 90 -9.35 7.61 -2.43
CA ALA A 90 -8.63 7.48 -1.16
C ALA A 90 -7.12 7.64 -1.36
N LEU A 91 -6.57 7.01 -2.41
CA LEU A 91 -5.16 7.16 -2.78
C LEU A 91 -4.79 8.63 -3.01
N LYS A 92 -5.63 9.35 -3.74
CA LYS A 92 -5.41 10.78 -4.01
C LYS A 92 -5.34 11.58 -2.72
N LEU A 93 -6.28 11.36 -1.81
CA LEU A 93 -6.31 12.07 -0.52
C LEU A 93 -5.11 11.71 0.35
N ILE A 94 -4.75 10.45 0.43
CA ILE A 94 -3.59 9.98 1.18
C ILE A 94 -2.30 10.59 0.65
N LYS A 95 -2.09 10.54 -0.66
CA LYS A 95 -0.88 11.06 -1.31
C LYS A 95 -0.78 12.59 -1.24
N THR A 96 -1.91 13.29 -1.25
CA THR A 96 -1.94 14.75 -1.10
C THR A 96 -1.39 15.17 0.27
N ASN A 97 -1.79 14.46 1.32
CA ASN A 97 -1.37 14.76 2.69
C ASN A 97 -0.06 14.07 3.09
N SER A 98 0.25 12.94 2.49
CA SER A 98 1.42 12.13 2.78
C SER A 98 2.06 11.61 1.49
N PRO A 99 2.82 12.48 0.78
CA PRO A 99 3.40 12.10 -0.52
C PRO A 99 4.34 10.87 -0.46
N ASP A 100 4.91 10.61 0.72
CA ASP A 100 5.85 9.50 0.93
C ASP A 100 5.15 8.19 1.32
N ALA A 101 3.82 8.19 1.44
CA ALA A 101 3.06 6.99 1.78
C ALA A 101 3.29 5.89 0.74
N VAL A 102 3.51 4.66 1.21
CA VAL A 102 3.60 3.49 0.34
C VAL A 102 2.21 2.88 0.23
N VAL A 103 1.61 3.00 -0.95
CA VAL A 103 0.26 2.48 -1.23
C VAL A 103 0.34 1.48 -2.39
N ILE A 104 -0.10 0.27 -2.11
CA ILE A 104 -0.16 -0.83 -3.08
C ILE A 104 -1.62 -1.05 -3.42
N MET A 105 -1.97 -0.87 -4.69
CA MET A 105 -3.35 -1.02 -5.15
C MET A 105 -3.66 -2.47 -5.47
N ALA A 106 -4.81 -2.95 -5.03
CA ALA A 106 -5.30 -4.28 -5.39
C ALA A 106 -6.25 -4.16 -6.59
N THR A 107 -5.97 -4.90 -7.64
CA THR A 107 -6.69 -4.81 -8.91
C THR A 107 -7.40 -6.11 -9.25
N SER A 108 -8.59 -6.02 -9.84
CA SER A 108 -9.29 -7.14 -10.47
C SER A 108 -9.41 -6.88 -11.97
N VAL A 109 -9.82 -7.89 -12.73
CA VAL A 109 -9.95 -7.79 -14.19
C VAL A 109 -10.82 -6.59 -14.63
N GLY A 110 -11.86 -6.28 -13.85
CA GLY A 110 -12.79 -5.19 -14.17
C GLY A 110 -12.25 -3.78 -13.86
N THR A 111 -11.07 -3.66 -13.26
CA THR A 111 -10.55 -2.37 -12.78
C THR A 111 -9.32 -1.88 -13.55
N VAL A 112 -9.01 -2.49 -14.70
CA VAL A 112 -7.84 -2.12 -15.52
C VAL A 112 -7.87 -0.64 -15.93
N GLY A 113 -9.06 -0.09 -16.21
CA GLY A 113 -9.20 1.33 -16.58
C GLY A 113 -8.81 2.30 -15.46
N ASN A 114 -8.88 1.87 -14.21
CA ASN A 114 -8.51 2.69 -13.04
C ASN A 114 -7.01 2.65 -12.73
N LEU A 115 -6.30 1.70 -13.32
CA LEU A 115 -4.88 1.49 -13.08
C LEU A 115 -4.05 2.69 -13.53
N SER A 116 -4.34 3.21 -14.73
CA SER A 116 -3.65 4.36 -15.29
C SER A 116 -3.75 5.59 -14.38
N GLU A 117 -4.94 5.85 -13.86
CA GLU A 117 -5.17 6.96 -12.93
C GLU A 117 -4.41 6.76 -11.61
N ALA A 118 -4.43 5.54 -11.07
CA ALA A 118 -3.70 5.23 -9.84
C ALA A 118 -2.19 5.42 -10.01
N ILE A 119 -1.64 5.05 -11.16
CA ILE A 119 -0.22 5.28 -11.48
C ILE A 119 0.08 6.79 -11.45
N LYS A 120 -0.75 7.59 -12.10
CA LYS A 120 -0.59 9.06 -12.14
C LYS A 120 -0.66 9.69 -10.75
N LEU A 121 -1.46 9.13 -9.87
CA LEU A 121 -1.64 9.60 -8.49
C LEU A 121 -0.53 9.12 -7.55
N GLY A 122 0.40 8.31 -8.02
CA GLY A 122 1.58 7.92 -7.27
C GLY A 122 1.48 6.58 -6.56
N ALA A 123 0.57 5.69 -6.96
CA ALA A 123 0.54 4.33 -6.42
C ALA A 123 1.93 3.70 -6.58
N ASN A 124 2.40 3.07 -5.51
CA ASN A 124 3.77 2.53 -5.48
C ASN A 124 3.89 1.19 -6.17
N ASP A 125 2.82 0.38 -6.13
CA ASP A 125 2.82 -0.95 -6.73
C ASP A 125 1.40 -1.45 -6.89
N PHE A 126 1.25 -2.61 -7.52
CA PHE A 126 -0.04 -3.22 -7.81
C PHE A 126 -0.01 -4.70 -7.49
N LEU A 127 -1.12 -5.20 -6.96
CA LEU A 127 -1.32 -6.61 -6.63
C LEU A 127 -2.59 -7.07 -7.30
N GLN A 128 -2.53 -8.15 -8.07
CA GLN A 128 -3.71 -8.68 -8.77
C GLN A 128 -4.55 -9.52 -7.82
N LYS A 129 -5.86 -9.35 -7.88
CA LYS A 129 -6.82 -10.21 -7.16
C LYS A 129 -7.27 -11.38 -8.05
N PRO A 130 -7.48 -12.55 -7.51
CA PRO A 130 -7.32 -12.97 -6.12
C PRO A 130 -5.85 -12.97 -5.69
N VAL A 131 -5.61 -12.59 -4.43
CA VAL A 131 -4.24 -12.44 -3.93
C VAL A 131 -3.55 -13.80 -3.86
N ASP A 132 -2.43 -13.90 -4.53
CA ASP A 132 -1.56 -15.07 -4.51
C ASP A 132 -0.42 -14.85 -3.52
N GLU A 133 -0.18 -15.84 -2.66
CA GLU A 133 0.84 -15.78 -1.62
C GLU A 133 2.22 -15.48 -2.19
N GLU A 134 2.61 -16.18 -3.23
CA GLU A 134 3.93 -16.02 -3.86
C GLU A 134 4.13 -14.60 -4.40
N GLN A 135 3.13 -14.08 -5.10
CA GLN A 135 3.18 -12.72 -5.64
C GLN A 135 3.21 -11.68 -4.54
N LEU A 136 2.41 -11.85 -3.48
CA LEU A 136 2.39 -10.94 -2.34
C LEU A 136 3.76 -10.91 -1.66
N TYR A 137 4.32 -12.06 -1.36
CA TYR A 137 5.59 -12.15 -0.64
C TYR A 137 6.75 -11.61 -1.48
N LYS A 138 6.75 -11.88 -2.77
CA LYS A 138 7.73 -11.34 -3.70
C LYS A 138 7.67 -9.80 -3.74
N LEU A 139 6.47 -9.24 -3.75
CA LEU A 139 6.27 -7.81 -3.68
C LEU A 139 6.76 -7.24 -2.35
N LEU A 140 6.40 -7.87 -1.23
CA LEU A 140 6.82 -7.44 0.10
C LEU A 140 8.35 -7.51 0.28
N ASP A 141 9.00 -8.48 -0.33
CA ASP A 141 10.46 -8.62 -0.28
C ASP A 141 11.18 -7.42 -0.92
N ASN A 142 10.49 -6.67 -1.79
CA ASN A 142 11.03 -5.45 -2.36
C ASN A 142 10.99 -4.26 -1.39
N TYR A 143 10.12 -4.33 -0.39
CA TYR A 143 9.90 -3.23 0.56
C TYR A 143 10.42 -3.52 1.96
N PHE A 144 10.46 -4.78 2.36
CA PHE A 144 10.85 -5.17 3.72
C PHE A 144 11.97 -6.20 3.71
N LYS A 145 12.89 -6.04 4.64
CA LYS A 145 13.95 -7.03 4.85
C LYS A 145 13.42 -8.11 5.79
N LYS A 146 13.44 -9.36 5.34
CA LYS A 146 13.12 -10.49 6.22
C LYS A 146 14.26 -10.71 7.18
N GLU A 147 13.93 -10.97 8.44
CA GLU A 147 14.89 -11.47 9.41
C GLU A 147 15.28 -12.91 9.02
N ALA A 148 16.58 -13.17 9.02
CA ALA A 148 17.12 -14.51 8.75
C ALA A 148 16.69 -15.51 9.82
#